data_dfa4154159583ac54ad28eaf4a608a25
#
_entry.id   dfa4154159583ac54ad28eaf4a608a25
#
_cell.length_a   1.000
_cell.length_b   1.000
_cell.length_c   1.000
_cell.angle_alpha   90.00
_cell.angle_beta   90.00
_cell.angle_gamma   90.00
#
_symmetry.space_group_name_H-M   'P 1'
#
loop_
_entity.id
_entity.type
_entity.pdbx_description
1 polymer ?
#
loop_
_entity_poly.entity_id
_entity_poly.type
_entity_poly.pdbx_seq_one_letter_code
_entity_poly.pdbx_strand_id
1 'polypeptide(L)'
;LALAGDAVDNIPGVRGIGAKTAAALLAHFDTLDGLLERIDEVEFLRLRGARSIAARLRDHVDSARLSRQLSAIAMDAPVPLKPDDFIVRSPHAEQVTALCEHLRIGAGTRQRIKSLQQQ
;
A
#
# COMPACT_ATOMS: atom_id res chain seq x y z
N LEU A 1 4.81 -4.76 -4.42
CA LEU A 1 3.78 -5.79 -4.65
C LEU A 1 3.85 -6.38 -6.06
N ALA A 2 3.96 -5.59 -7.14
CA ALA A 2 3.91 -6.05 -8.53
C ALA A 2 4.89 -7.19 -8.89
N LEU A 3 6.08 -7.25 -8.28
CA LEU A 3 7.05 -8.31 -8.49
C LEU A 3 6.89 -9.46 -7.49
N ALA A 4 6.74 -9.14 -6.20
CA ALA A 4 6.70 -10.15 -5.13
C ALA A 4 5.33 -10.83 -5.00
N GLY A 5 4.27 -10.21 -5.52
CA GLY A 5 2.90 -10.61 -5.30
C GLY A 5 2.40 -10.31 -3.89
N ASP A 6 1.14 -10.63 -3.66
CA ASP A 6 0.49 -10.58 -2.35
C ASP A 6 -0.57 -11.69 -2.29
N ALA A 7 -0.35 -12.67 -1.41
CA ALA A 7 -1.25 -13.81 -1.27
C ALA A 7 -2.59 -13.43 -0.62
N VAL A 8 -2.61 -12.39 0.24
CA VAL A 8 -3.83 -11.94 0.92
C VAL A 8 -4.79 -11.32 -0.09
N ASP A 9 -4.26 -10.49 -0.99
CA ASP A 9 -5.04 -9.77 -2.00
C ASP A 9 -5.07 -10.52 -3.35
N ASN A 10 -4.56 -11.75 -3.39
CA ASN A 10 -4.49 -12.58 -4.60
C ASN A 10 -3.77 -11.89 -5.78
N ILE A 11 -2.74 -11.11 -5.48
CA ILE A 11 -1.88 -10.47 -6.48
C ILE A 11 -0.78 -11.45 -6.87
N PRO A 12 -0.70 -11.91 -8.13
CA PRO A 12 0.17 -13.04 -8.50
C PRO A 12 1.67 -12.73 -8.43
N GLY A 13 2.08 -11.51 -8.74
CA GLY A 13 3.50 -11.16 -8.85
C GLY A 13 4.23 -11.93 -9.96
N VAL A 14 5.54 -12.07 -9.80
CA VAL A 14 6.42 -12.89 -10.65
C VAL A 14 6.85 -14.12 -9.87
N ARG A 15 6.47 -15.29 -10.32
CA ARG A 15 6.75 -16.55 -9.61
C ARG A 15 8.24 -16.70 -9.30
N GLY A 16 8.56 -16.87 -8.02
CA GLY A 16 9.92 -17.07 -7.52
C GLY A 16 10.75 -15.79 -7.39
N ILE A 17 10.11 -14.61 -7.44
CA ILE A 17 10.69 -13.34 -7.04
C ILE A 17 10.04 -12.90 -5.74
N GLY A 18 10.76 -13.02 -4.63
CA GLY A 18 10.29 -12.54 -3.33
C GLY A 18 10.69 -11.08 -3.06
N ALA A 19 10.21 -10.53 -1.95
CA ALA A 19 10.37 -9.12 -1.57
C ALA A 19 11.83 -8.64 -1.59
N LYS A 20 12.79 -9.46 -1.11
CA LYS A 20 14.21 -9.10 -1.09
C LYS A 20 14.79 -8.93 -2.50
N THR A 21 14.46 -9.84 -3.42
CA THR A 21 14.90 -9.77 -4.82
C THR A 21 14.22 -8.61 -5.54
N ALA A 22 12.91 -8.42 -5.32
CA ALA A 22 12.16 -7.31 -5.88
C ALA A 22 12.74 -5.95 -5.45
N ALA A 23 13.07 -5.78 -4.17
CA ALA A 23 13.70 -4.56 -3.66
C ALA A 23 15.07 -4.31 -4.31
N ALA A 24 15.91 -5.36 -4.47
CA ALA A 24 17.21 -5.22 -5.10
C ALA A 24 17.11 -4.85 -6.59
N LEU A 25 16.14 -5.41 -7.31
CA LEU A 25 15.88 -5.05 -8.71
C LEU A 25 15.42 -3.61 -8.85
N LEU A 26 14.44 -3.18 -8.04
CA LEU A 26 13.93 -1.80 -8.09
C LEU A 26 14.94 -0.77 -7.61
N ALA A 27 15.85 -1.12 -6.72
CA ALA A 27 16.97 -0.24 -6.34
C ALA A 27 17.95 0.02 -7.50
N HIS A 28 18.02 -0.88 -8.50
CA HIS A 28 18.86 -0.73 -9.68
C HIS A 28 18.13 -0.06 -10.86
N PHE A 29 16.87 -0.41 -11.06
CA PHE A 29 16.09 0.02 -12.23
C PHE A 29 15.10 1.16 -11.92
N ASP A 30 15.01 1.61 -10.68
CA ASP A 30 14.11 2.65 -10.15
C ASP A 30 12.61 2.33 -10.29
N THR A 31 12.17 1.85 -11.45
CA THR A 31 10.77 1.57 -11.74
C THR A 31 10.57 0.17 -12.29
N LEU A 32 9.33 -0.34 -12.19
CA LEU A 32 8.96 -1.61 -12.80
C LEU A 32 9.08 -1.56 -14.33
N ASP A 33 8.68 -0.44 -14.93
CA ASP A 33 8.76 -0.29 -16.40
C ASP A 33 10.22 -0.29 -16.86
N GLY A 34 11.09 0.46 -16.18
CA GLY A 34 12.52 0.46 -16.46
C GLY A 34 13.17 -0.92 -16.30
N LEU A 35 12.73 -1.71 -15.34
CA LEU A 35 13.13 -3.11 -15.19
C LEU A 35 12.65 -3.97 -16.37
N LEU A 36 11.36 -3.86 -16.74
CA LEU A 36 10.78 -4.68 -17.80
C LEU A 36 11.32 -4.34 -19.20
N GLU A 37 11.73 -3.09 -19.43
CA GLU A 37 12.38 -2.67 -20.67
C GLU A 37 13.82 -3.17 -20.78
N ARG A 38 14.50 -3.38 -19.64
CA ARG A 38 15.92 -3.74 -19.57
C ARG A 38 16.16 -5.08 -18.87
N ILE A 39 15.25 -6.06 -19.05
CA ILE A 39 15.35 -7.38 -18.38
C ILE A 39 16.69 -8.07 -18.65
N ASP A 40 17.26 -7.87 -19.83
CA ASP A 40 18.52 -8.51 -20.21
C ASP A 40 19.71 -8.03 -19.37
N GLU A 41 19.66 -6.80 -18.85
CA GLU A 41 20.69 -6.27 -17.95
C GLU A 41 20.69 -6.97 -16.59
N VAL A 42 19.55 -7.58 -16.19
CA VAL A 42 19.43 -8.31 -14.92
C VAL A 42 20.45 -9.45 -14.83
N GLU A 43 20.80 -10.08 -15.93
CA GLU A 43 21.77 -11.19 -15.96
C GLU A 43 23.18 -10.77 -15.50
N PHE A 44 23.52 -9.49 -15.66
CA PHE A 44 24.81 -8.92 -15.31
C PHE A 44 24.86 -8.34 -13.89
N LEU A 45 23.74 -8.31 -13.19
CA LEU A 45 23.69 -7.82 -11.81
C LEU A 45 24.39 -8.80 -10.85
N ARG A 46 25.00 -8.25 -9.81
CA ARG A 46 25.61 -9.02 -8.71
C ARG A 46 24.54 -9.64 -7.79
N LEU A 47 23.57 -10.35 -8.37
CA LEU A 47 22.51 -11.03 -7.65
C LEU A 47 22.68 -12.53 -7.78
N ARG A 48 22.47 -13.25 -6.66
CA ARG A 48 22.48 -14.71 -6.70
C ARG A 48 21.35 -15.23 -7.60
N GLY A 49 21.72 -15.93 -8.66
CA GLY A 49 20.76 -16.49 -9.63
C GLY A 49 20.24 -15.45 -10.64
N ALA A 50 20.98 -14.40 -10.94
CA ALA A 50 20.61 -13.31 -11.87
C ALA A 50 20.03 -13.81 -13.19
N ARG A 51 20.66 -14.81 -13.83
CA ARG A 51 20.14 -15.42 -15.09
C ARG A 51 18.76 -16.07 -14.90
N SER A 52 18.55 -16.79 -13.79
CA SER A 52 17.26 -17.40 -13.49
C SER A 52 16.18 -16.35 -13.17
N ILE A 53 16.58 -15.24 -12.55
CA ILE A 53 15.69 -14.08 -12.28
C ILE A 53 15.29 -13.45 -13.61
N ALA A 54 16.22 -13.18 -14.51
CA ALA A 54 15.93 -12.64 -15.84
C ALA A 54 14.98 -13.52 -16.65
N ALA A 55 15.23 -14.84 -16.66
CA ALA A 55 14.34 -15.79 -17.34
C ALA A 55 12.92 -15.73 -16.79
N ARG A 56 12.75 -15.74 -15.45
CA ARG A 56 11.43 -15.64 -14.81
C ARG A 56 10.74 -14.31 -15.11
N LEU A 57 11.47 -13.21 -15.18
CA LEU A 57 10.90 -11.92 -15.56
C LEU A 57 10.38 -11.96 -16.99
N ARG A 58 11.14 -12.53 -17.96
CA ARG A 58 10.69 -12.69 -19.35
C ARG A 58 9.42 -13.53 -19.46
N ASP A 59 9.37 -14.65 -18.72
CA ASP A 59 8.25 -15.58 -18.76
C ASP A 59 6.97 -15.01 -18.10
N HIS A 60 7.10 -13.99 -17.24
CA HIS A 60 5.99 -13.46 -16.42
C HIS A 60 5.81 -11.95 -16.55
N VAL A 61 6.20 -11.33 -17.68
CA VAL A 61 6.03 -9.88 -17.92
C VAL A 61 4.57 -9.45 -17.74
N ASP A 62 3.64 -10.21 -18.32
CA ASP A 62 2.22 -9.89 -18.25
C ASP A 62 1.67 -10.02 -16.82
N SER A 63 2.16 -11.02 -16.08
CA SER A 63 1.81 -11.17 -14.66
C SER A 63 2.31 -9.99 -13.82
N ALA A 64 3.52 -9.49 -14.07
CA ALA A 64 4.06 -8.31 -13.41
C ALA A 64 3.24 -7.04 -13.72
N ARG A 65 2.85 -6.86 -14.98
CA ARG A 65 2.01 -5.74 -15.42
C ARG A 65 0.62 -5.79 -14.79
N LEU A 66 -0.03 -6.96 -14.81
CA LEU A 66 -1.31 -7.18 -14.15
C LEU A 66 -1.22 -6.88 -12.66
N SER A 67 -0.21 -7.42 -11.99
CA SER A 67 0.02 -7.20 -10.55
C SER A 67 0.24 -5.73 -10.22
N ARG A 68 0.90 -4.96 -11.11
CA ARG A 68 1.04 -3.52 -10.98
C ARG A 68 -0.32 -2.82 -11.06
N GLN A 69 -1.17 -3.19 -12.02
CA GLN A 69 -2.51 -2.61 -12.15
C GLN A 69 -3.36 -2.89 -10.92
N LEU A 70 -3.33 -4.12 -10.41
CA LEU A 70 -4.09 -4.54 -9.22
C LEU A 70 -3.60 -3.86 -7.93
N SER A 71 -2.31 -3.55 -7.84
CA SER A 71 -1.72 -2.92 -6.66
C SER A 71 -1.64 -1.40 -6.74
N ALA A 72 -2.02 -0.78 -7.87
CA ALA A 72 -2.02 0.66 -8.03
C ALA A 72 -3.18 1.30 -7.25
N ILE A 73 -2.86 2.35 -6.51
CA ILE A 73 -3.88 3.14 -5.82
C ILE A 73 -4.59 4.02 -6.86
N ALA A 74 -5.93 3.94 -6.91
CA ALA A 74 -6.73 4.82 -7.75
C ALA A 74 -6.63 6.27 -7.23
N MET A 75 -6.05 7.16 -8.02
CA MET A 75 -5.89 8.58 -7.68
C MET A 75 -7.06 9.44 -8.14
N ASP A 76 -7.95 8.88 -8.90
CA ASP A 76 -9.12 9.51 -9.54
C ASP A 76 -10.45 8.98 -8.98
N ALA A 77 -10.39 8.29 -7.85
CA ALA A 77 -11.61 7.80 -7.19
C ALA A 77 -12.56 8.98 -6.93
N PRO A 78 -13.86 8.86 -7.28
CA PRO A 78 -14.83 9.94 -7.09
C PRO A 78 -15.14 10.14 -5.60
N VAL A 79 -14.30 10.91 -4.92
CA VAL A 79 -14.49 11.26 -3.52
C VAL A 79 -15.29 12.57 -3.47
N PRO A 80 -16.54 12.55 -2.99
CA PRO A 80 -17.41 13.73 -2.95
C PRO A 80 -17.04 14.72 -1.84
N LEU A 81 -15.86 14.55 -1.22
CA LEU A 81 -15.37 15.37 -0.11
C LEU A 81 -14.49 16.52 -0.63
N LYS A 82 -14.64 17.69 -0.01
CA LYS A 82 -13.80 18.87 -0.24
C LYS A 82 -12.71 18.94 0.84
N PRO A 83 -11.60 19.66 0.61
CA PRO A 83 -10.56 19.85 1.63
C PRO A 83 -11.09 20.33 2.98
N ASP A 84 -12.11 21.19 2.98
CA ASP A 84 -12.73 21.72 4.20
C ASP A 84 -13.49 20.67 5.02
N ASP A 85 -13.88 19.54 4.41
CA ASP A 85 -14.54 18.44 5.12
C ASP A 85 -13.56 17.66 6.02
N PHE A 86 -12.26 17.83 5.80
CA PHE A 86 -11.19 17.21 6.61
C PHE A 86 -10.72 18.09 7.77
N ILE A 87 -11.29 19.28 7.93
CA ILE A 87 -10.97 20.15 9.08
C ILE A 87 -11.55 19.52 10.33
N VAL A 88 -10.68 19.25 11.30
CA VAL A 88 -11.11 18.77 12.61
C VAL A 88 -11.88 19.89 13.31
N ARG A 89 -13.16 19.65 13.56
CA ARG A 89 -14.03 20.58 14.29
C ARG A 89 -14.17 20.11 15.73
N SER A 90 -14.26 21.06 16.65
CA SER A 90 -14.56 20.74 18.05
C SER A 90 -15.92 20.06 18.13
N PRO A 91 -16.03 18.88 18.75
CA PRO A 91 -17.29 18.19 18.89
C PRO A 91 -18.22 18.95 19.87
N HIS A 92 -19.52 18.91 19.63
CA HIS A 92 -20.52 19.47 20.55
C HIS A 92 -20.55 18.65 21.83
N ALA A 93 -20.19 19.28 22.97
CA ALA A 93 -20.04 18.60 24.26
C ALA A 93 -21.31 17.85 24.71
N GLU A 94 -22.49 18.41 24.45
CA GLU A 94 -23.78 17.80 24.79
C GLU A 94 -24.02 16.52 23.96
N GLN A 95 -23.73 16.55 22.64
CA GLN A 95 -23.89 15.40 21.77
C GLN A 95 -22.93 14.27 22.14
N VAL A 96 -21.68 14.62 22.47
CA VAL A 96 -20.68 13.64 22.94
C VAL A 96 -21.12 13.00 24.26
N THR A 97 -21.66 13.79 25.18
CA THR A 97 -22.15 13.28 26.46
C THR A 97 -23.32 12.33 26.26
N ALA A 98 -24.33 12.72 25.48
CA ALA A 98 -25.48 11.89 25.16
C ALA A 98 -25.07 10.57 24.46
N LEU A 99 -24.12 10.63 23.52
CA LEU A 99 -23.58 9.44 22.86
C LEU A 99 -22.85 8.52 23.85
N CYS A 100 -22.04 9.06 24.74
CA CYS A 100 -21.34 8.30 25.77
C CYS A 100 -22.33 7.60 26.74
N GLU A 101 -23.45 8.24 27.05
CA GLU A 101 -24.50 7.64 27.87
C GLU A 101 -25.24 6.53 27.12
N HIS A 102 -25.64 6.79 25.89
CA HIS A 102 -26.31 5.82 25.03
C HIS A 102 -25.46 4.54 24.85
N LEU A 103 -24.17 4.70 24.58
CA LEU A 103 -23.21 3.59 24.40
C LEU A 103 -22.69 3.01 25.73
N ARG A 104 -23.14 3.51 26.89
CA ARG A 104 -22.71 3.08 28.22
C ARG A 104 -21.18 3.10 28.39
N ILE A 105 -20.51 4.14 27.84
CA ILE A 105 -19.06 4.28 27.92
C ILE A 105 -18.66 4.53 29.38
N GLY A 106 -17.65 3.81 29.87
CA GLY A 106 -17.17 3.92 31.25
C GLY A 106 -16.57 5.28 31.60
N ALA A 107 -16.57 5.64 32.89
CA ALA A 107 -16.17 6.96 33.38
C ALA A 107 -14.74 7.36 32.96
N GLY A 108 -13.76 6.44 33.00
CA GLY A 108 -12.38 6.74 32.58
C GLY A 108 -12.26 7.19 31.13
N THR A 109 -12.99 6.53 30.21
CA THR A 109 -12.98 6.92 28.80
C THR A 109 -13.70 8.25 28.58
N ARG A 110 -14.82 8.49 29.29
CA ARG A 110 -15.52 9.78 29.25
C ARG A 110 -14.62 10.94 29.68
N GLN A 111 -13.83 10.74 30.74
CA GLN A 111 -12.88 11.75 31.22
C GLN A 111 -11.80 12.07 30.17
N ARG A 112 -11.27 11.06 29.50
CA ARG A 112 -10.31 11.25 28.41
C ARG A 112 -10.91 12.00 27.21
N ILE A 113 -12.15 11.69 26.84
CA ILE A 113 -12.85 12.41 25.77
C ILE A 113 -13.02 13.87 26.13
N LYS A 114 -13.43 14.17 27.38
CA LYS A 114 -13.58 15.56 27.85
C LYS A 114 -12.25 16.34 27.82
N SER A 115 -11.13 15.72 28.17
CA SER A 115 -9.82 16.38 28.12
C SER A 115 -9.35 16.72 26.70
N LEU A 116 -9.80 15.98 25.68
CA LEU A 116 -9.50 16.28 24.26
C LEU A 116 -10.31 17.46 23.70
N GLN A 117 -11.42 17.82 24.35
CA GLN A 117 -12.26 18.96 23.95
C GLN A 117 -11.72 20.31 24.45
N GLN A 118 -10.72 20.29 25.33
CA GLN A 118 -10.13 21.49 25.95
C GLN A 118 -8.80 21.92 25.29
N GLN A 119 -8.36 21.20 24.26
CA GLN A 119 -7.18 21.53 23.45
C GLN A 119 -7.61 22.21 22.14
#